data_4ada847d2cd3b58a78b281ab5f9e9a64
#
_entry.id   4ada847d2cd3b58a78b281ab5f9e9a64
#
_cell.length_a   1.000
_cell.length_b   1.000
_cell.length_c   1.000
_cell.angle_alpha   90.00
_cell.angle_beta   90.00
_cell.angle_gamma   90.00
#
_symmetry.space_group_name_H-M   'P 1'
#
loop_
_entity.id
_entity.type
_entity.pdbx_description
1 polymer ?
#
loop_
_entity_poly.entity_id
_entity_poly.type
_entity_poly.pdbx_seq_one_letter_code
_entity_poly.pdbx_strand_id
1 'polypeptide(L)'
;MSILKVGMVQQSCTTDIKANIAKLTENICECAANGAKLVVLQELHNSVYFCQTEDASLCDLAETIPGPSTEYFGDLAKRLGIVLVLSLFEKRAPGLYHNTAVVIEKDGSIAGKYRKMHIPDDPCFYEKFYFTPGDLGFRPIQTSVGSLGVLVCWDQWYPEAARLMALNGAQLLIYPTAIGGVGTDSKEEQQTQRQAWQLVQRGHSVANGVPVVTVNRVGHEDDPSGNTIGLDFWGYSFATGPQGEILAQFGTDEEGVKVVDIDLERTEYVRRGWPFLRDRRIDAYDPILSRYGK
;
A
#
# COMPACT_ATOMS: atom_id res chain seq x y z
N MET A 1 -7.62 -25.43 6.28
CA MET A 1 -7.86 -24.12 5.61
C MET A 1 -7.09 -23.07 6.36
N SER A 2 -6.11 -22.45 5.69
CA SER A 2 -5.30 -21.38 6.28
C SER A 2 -5.97 -20.04 5.96
N ILE A 3 -7.02 -19.71 6.72
CA ILE A 3 -7.73 -18.43 6.59
C ILE A 3 -6.93 -17.36 7.36
N LEU A 4 -6.48 -16.35 6.64
CA LEU A 4 -5.86 -15.16 7.20
C LEU A 4 -6.92 -14.06 7.33
N LYS A 5 -7.17 -13.58 8.56
CA LYS A 5 -8.00 -12.38 8.80
C LYS A 5 -7.15 -11.14 8.65
N VAL A 6 -7.51 -10.31 7.67
CA VAL A 6 -6.79 -9.07 7.34
C VAL A 6 -7.65 -7.86 7.68
N GLY A 7 -7.15 -6.98 8.53
CA GLY A 7 -7.73 -5.67 8.82
C GLY A 7 -7.24 -4.63 7.81
N MET A 8 -8.17 -3.85 7.28
CA MET A 8 -7.92 -2.69 6.42
C MET A 8 -8.38 -1.43 7.17
N VAL A 9 -7.52 -0.42 7.28
CA VAL A 9 -7.84 0.85 7.93
C VAL A 9 -7.89 1.95 6.89
N GLN A 10 -9.09 2.44 6.57
CA GLN A 10 -9.31 3.59 5.69
C GLN A 10 -9.64 4.81 6.54
N GLN A 11 -8.77 5.82 6.52
CA GLN A 11 -9.00 7.03 7.31
C GLN A 11 -8.55 8.30 6.61
N SER A 12 -9.18 9.43 6.98
CA SER A 12 -8.72 10.78 6.67
C SER A 12 -7.59 11.20 7.61
N CYS A 13 -6.72 12.08 7.15
CA CYS A 13 -5.67 12.69 7.96
C CYS A 13 -5.90 14.18 8.13
N THR A 14 -5.34 14.69 9.22
CA THR A 14 -5.27 16.13 9.55
C THR A 14 -3.81 16.55 9.69
N THR A 15 -3.58 17.85 9.86
CA THR A 15 -2.25 18.40 10.15
C THR A 15 -1.73 18.02 11.55
N ASP A 16 -2.59 17.55 12.45
CA ASP A 16 -2.22 17.06 13.78
C ASP A 16 -1.80 15.59 13.71
N ILE A 17 -0.49 15.36 13.62
CA ILE A 17 0.13 14.02 13.60
C ILE A 17 -0.29 13.18 14.81
N LYS A 18 -0.42 13.78 16.00
CA LYS A 18 -0.79 13.06 17.22
C LYS A 18 -2.23 12.57 17.15
N ALA A 19 -3.13 13.40 16.63
CA ALA A 19 -4.53 13.03 16.39
C ALA A 19 -4.63 11.90 15.36
N ASN A 20 -3.86 11.97 14.27
CA ASN A 20 -3.81 10.92 13.26
C ASN A 20 -3.35 9.58 13.85
N ILE A 21 -2.26 9.57 14.62
CA ILE A 21 -1.72 8.37 15.27
C ILE A 21 -2.70 7.81 16.31
N ALA A 22 -3.38 8.66 17.09
CA ALA A 22 -4.40 8.22 18.05
C ALA A 22 -5.55 7.50 17.33
N LYS A 23 -6.09 8.10 16.27
CA LYS A 23 -7.15 7.51 15.44
C LYS A 23 -6.71 6.18 14.80
N LEU A 24 -5.48 6.12 14.26
CA LEU A 24 -4.90 4.86 13.74
C LEU A 24 -4.84 3.79 14.83
N THR A 25 -4.43 4.16 16.04
CA THR A 25 -4.32 3.24 17.17
C THR A 25 -5.67 2.63 17.52
N GLU A 26 -6.73 3.44 17.58
CA GLU A 26 -8.10 2.98 17.81
C GLU A 26 -8.55 2.00 16.73
N ASN A 27 -8.36 2.36 15.46
CA ASN A 27 -8.71 1.55 14.30
C ASN A 27 -7.93 0.21 14.28
N ILE A 28 -6.63 0.22 14.59
CA ILE A 28 -5.81 -1.00 14.69
C ILE A 28 -6.32 -1.91 15.82
N CYS A 29 -6.64 -1.33 16.98
CA CYS A 29 -7.22 -2.07 18.10
C CYS A 29 -8.57 -2.69 17.72
N GLU A 30 -9.42 -1.97 16.98
CA GLU A 30 -10.69 -2.49 16.49
C GLU A 30 -10.48 -3.65 15.50
N CYS A 31 -9.54 -3.53 14.56
CA CYS A 31 -9.19 -4.65 13.67
C CYS A 31 -8.77 -5.89 14.47
N ALA A 32 -7.90 -5.72 15.46
CA ALA A 32 -7.43 -6.83 16.30
C ALA A 32 -8.56 -7.45 17.13
N ALA A 33 -9.46 -6.64 17.69
CA ALA A 33 -10.64 -7.08 18.42
C ALA A 33 -11.59 -7.91 17.53
N ASN A 34 -11.69 -7.57 16.24
CA ASN A 34 -12.43 -8.31 15.23
C ASN A 34 -11.67 -9.56 14.68
N GLY A 35 -10.51 -9.86 15.29
CA GLY A 35 -9.74 -11.10 15.03
C GLY A 35 -8.70 -10.98 13.92
N ALA A 36 -8.41 -9.78 13.40
CA ALA A 36 -7.34 -9.59 12.41
C ALA A 36 -5.99 -10.09 12.95
N LYS A 37 -5.23 -10.75 12.09
CA LYS A 37 -3.84 -11.19 12.34
C LYS A 37 -2.82 -10.37 11.54
N LEU A 38 -3.27 -9.71 10.50
CA LEU A 38 -2.55 -8.73 9.71
C LEU A 38 -3.40 -7.47 9.65
N VAL A 39 -2.80 -6.30 9.86
CA VAL A 39 -3.48 -5.01 9.66
C VAL A 39 -2.65 -4.18 8.68
N VAL A 40 -3.33 -3.55 7.72
CA VAL A 40 -2.72 -2.72 6.68
C VAL A 40 -3.21 -1.28 6.83
N LEU A 41 -2.26 -0.35 6.83
CA LEU A 41 -2.52 1.09 6.87
C LEU A 41 -2.33 1.71 5.49
N GLN A 42 -2.84 2.93 5.31
CA GLN A 42 -2.66 3.72 4.09
C GLN A 42 -1.23 4.27 3.96
N GLU A 43 -0.88 4.77 2.79
CA GLU A 43 0.41 5.39 2.50
C GLU A 43 0.62 6.68 3.31
N LEU A 44 1.85 6.87 3.85
CA LEU A 44 2.27 8.05 4.61
C LEU A 44 1.27 8.45 5.72
N HIS A 45 0.81 7.44 6.45
CA HIS A 45 -0.37 7.48 7.31
C HIS A 45 -0.30 8.44 8.51
N ASN A 46 0.87 8.95 8.88
CA ASN A 46 1.04 9.80 10.06
C ASN A 46 0.59 11.25 9.83
N SER A 47 0.60 11.73 8.60
CA SER A 47 0.37 13.13 8.26
C SER A 47 -0.60 13.31 7.10
N VAL A 48 -1.00 14.55 6.82
CA VAL A 48 -1.56 14.91 5.51
C VAL A 48 -0.59 14.53 4.40
N TYR A 49 -1.10 14.34 3.19
CA TYR A 49 -0.29 14.04 2.02
C TYR A 49 0.44 15.32 1.56
N PHE A 50 1.65 15.48 2.04
CA PHE A 50 2.46 16.69 1.85
C PHE A 50 3.03 16.86 0.44
N CYS A 51 3.01 15.81 -0.40
CA CYS A 51 3.56 15.86 -1.76
C CYS A 51 2.70 16.66 -2.74
N GLN A 52 1.65 17.34 -2.30
CA GLN A 52 0.87 18.27 -3.10
C GLN A 52 1.67 19.54 -3.48
N THR A 53 2.75 19.83 -2.78
CA THR A 53 3.65 20.96 -2.99
C THR A 53 5.12 20.54 -2.86
N GLU A 54 6.02 21.34 -3.42
CA GLU A 54 7.47 21.18 -3.29
C GLU A 54 7.99 22.15 -2.22
N ASP A 55 8.12 21.69 -0.98
CA ASP A 55 8.60 22.47 0.16
C ASP A 55 9.65 21.66 0.95
N ALA A 56 10.90 22.13 0.92
CA ALA A 56 12.01 21.47 1.59
C ALA A 56 11.84 21.39 3.13
N SER A 57 11.05 22.28 3.75
CA SER A 57 10.78 22.23 5.19
C SER A 57 9.97 20.99 5.60
N LEU A 58 9.17 20.44 4.68
CA LEU A 58 8.40 19.23 4.93
C LEU A 58 9.27 17.95 5.03
N CYS A 59 10.56 18.03 4.65
CA CYS A 59 11.52 16.97 4.94
C CYS A 59 11.74 16.76 6.45
N ASP A 60 11.37 17.70 7.29
CA ASP A 60 11.42 17.56 8.75
C ASP A 60 10.37 16.57 9.29
N LEU A 61 9.37 16.20 8.48
CA LEU A 61 8.42 15.11 8.79
C LEU A 61 9.05 13.71 8.71
N ALA A 62 10.23 13.59 8.08
CA ALA A 62 10.88 12.31 7.87
C ALA A 62 11.52 11.77 9.14
N GLU A 63 11.39 10.47 9.36
CA GLU A 63 11.98 9.76 10.49
C GLU A 63 12.93 8.63 10.05
N THR A 64 13.85 8.24 10.92
CA THR A 64 14.70 7.06 10.68
C THR A 64 13.88 5.77 10.81
N ILE A 65 14.33 4.71 10.17
CA ILE A 65 13.79 3.35 10.35
C ILE A 65 14.95 2.43 10.75
N PRO A 66 14.99 1.94 12.03
CA PRO A 66 14.05 2.18 13.13
C PRO A 66 13.97 3.63 13.60
N GLY A 67 12.81 4.02 14.16
CA GLY A 67 12.54 5.35 14.68
C GLY A 67 11.19 5.42 15.40
N PRO A 68 10.74 6.61 15.75
CA PRO A 68 9.59 6.81 16.66
C PRO A 68 8.34 6.04 16.26
N SER A 69 7.95 6.05 14.96
CA SER A 69 6.76 5.33 14.51
C SER A 69 6.95 3.82 14.58
N THR A 70 8.11 3.30 14.18
CA THR A 70 8.36 1.85 14.23
C THR A 70 8.44 1.34 15.67
N GLU A 71 8.90 2.16 16.62
CA GLU A 71 8.90 1.83 18.04
C GLU A 71 7.47 1.83 18.59
N TYR A 72 6.70 2.89 18.34
CA TYR A 72 5.33 3.02 18.84
C TYR A 72 4.41 1.92 18.30
N PHE A 73 4.38 1.73 16.98
CA PHE A 73 3.55 0.71 16.36
C PHE A 73 4.09 -0.71 16.57
N GLY A 74 5.39 -0.87 16.80
CA GLY A 74 6.00 -2.13 17.23
C GLY A 74 5.48 -2.59 18.58
N ASP A 75 5.46 -1.70 19.57
CA ASP A 75 4.87 -1.98 20.88
C ASP A 75 3.37 -2.28 20.79
N LEU A 76 2.65 -1.58 19.92
CA LEU A 76 1.22 -1.83 19.69
C LEU A 76 1.01 -3.21 19.05
N ALA A 77 1.75 -3.54 17.99
CA ALA A 77 1.68 -4.82 17.29
C ALA A 77 1.96 -5.99 18.24
N LYS A 78 2.99 -5.85 19.08
CA LYS A 78 3.33 -6.84 20.12
C LYS A 78 2.21 -7.04 21.14
N ARG A 79 1.62 -5.95 21.66
CA ARG A 79 0.51 -6.04 22.62
C ARG A 79 -0.71 -6.73 22.04
N LEU A 80 -1.00 -6.49 20.74
CA LEU A 80 -2.16 -7.05 20.06
C LEU A 80 -1.90 -8.43 19.44
N GLY A 81 -0.63 -8.84 19.32
CA GLY A 81 -0.23 -10.10 18.68
C GLY A 81 -0.56 -10.16 17.20
N ILE A 82 -0.39 -9.06 16.47
CA ILE A 82 -0.68 -8.89 15.05
C ILE A 82 0.55 -8.50 14.25
N VAL A 83 0.56 -8.84 12.97
CA VAL A 83 1.48 -8.25 11.98
C VAL A 83 0.89 -6.93 11.49
N LEU A 84 1.71 -5.89 11.32
CA LEU A 84 1.25 -4.57 10.95
C LEU A 84 2.06 -4.03 9.76
N VAL A 85 1.38 -3.51 8.75
CA VAL A 85 2.02 -2.87 7.59
C VAL A 85 1.85 -1.36 7.70
N LEU A 86 2.97 -0.66 7.90
CA LEU A 86 3.09 0.79 7.96
C LEU A 86 3.55 1.35 6.62
N SER A 87 3.35 2.65 6.41
CA SER A 87 3.97 3.42 5.31
C SER A 87 4.45 4.76 5.85
N LEU A 88 5.74 5.01 5.73
CA LEU A 88 6.44 6.09 6.42
C LEU A 88 7.32 6.91 5.47
N PHE A 89 7.57 8.17 5.84
CA PHE A 89 8.59 9.00 5.23
C PHE A 89 9.95 8.68 5.88
N GLU A 90 10.77 7.87 5.20
CA GLU A 90 12.07 7.41 5.72
C GLU A 90 13.17 8.45 5.48
N LYS A 91 13.83 8.90 6.54
CA LYS A 91 15.12 9.60 6.49
C LYS A 91 16.23 8.56 6.58
N ARG A 92 16.79 8.17 5.43
CA ARG A 92 17.88 7.18 5.37
C ARG A 92 19.24 7.79 5.76
N ALA A 93 19.46 9.03 5.32
CA ALA A 93 20.67 9.81 5.59
C ALA A 93 20.34 11.30 5.37
N PRO A 94 21.22 12.24 5.77
CA PRO A 94 21.03 13.65 5.43
C PRO A 94 20.86 13.84 3.92
N GLY A 95 19.73 14.44 3.50
CA GLY A 95 19.40 14.69 2.10
C GLY A 95 19.01 13.44 1.27
N LEU A 96 18.82 12.28 1.91
CA LEU A 96 18.40 11.05 1.25
C LEU A 96 17.16 10.47 1.92
N TYR A 97 16.04 10.49 1.22
CA TYR A 97 14.74 10.12 1.74
C TYR A 97 14.02 9.11 0.84
N HIS A 98 13.14 8.31 1.43
CA HIS A 98 12.32 7.35 0.71
C HIS A 98 10.88 7.33 1.25
N ASN A 99 9.95 6.96 0.39
CA ASN A 99 8.62 6.49 0.78
C ASN A 99 8.74 4.99 1.05
N THR A 100 8.53 4.58 2.31
CA THR A 100 8.91 3.24 2.77
C THR A 100 7.77 2.54 3.49
N ALA A 101 7.35 1.39 2.98
CA ALA A 101 6.50 0.48 3.73
C ALA A 101 7.35 -0.36 4.69
N VAL A 102 6.90 -0.47 5.94
CA VAL A 102 7.56 -1.26 6.99
C VAL A 102 6.61 -2.33 7.49
N VAL A 103 7.06 -3.56 7.54
CA VAL A 103 6.29 -4.66 8.12
C VAL A 103 6.80 -4.94 9.52
N ILE A 104 5.93 -4.78 10.49
CA ILE A 104 6.17 -5.10 11.89
C ILE A 104 5.61 -6.50 12.17
N GLU A 105 6.44 -7.37 12.75
CA GLU A 105 6.05 -8.71 13.18
C GLU A 105 5.23 -8.63 14.50
N LYS A 106 4.46 -9.68 14.80
CA LYS A 106 3.61 -9.78 16.01
C LYS A 106 4.36 -9.72 17.34
N ASP A 107 5.68 -9.84 17.32
CA ASP A 107 6.54 -9.65 18.51
C ASP A 107 7.03 -8.21 18.66
N GLY A 108 6.68 -7.33 17.71
CA GLY A 108 7.05 -5.93 17.65
C GLY A 108 8.34 -5.65 16.87
N SER A 109 9.03 -6.67 16.41
CA SER A 109 10.24 -6.51 15.60
C SER A 109 9.92 -6.09 14.16
N ILE A 110 10.85 -5.43 13.48
CA ILE A 110 10.74 -5.14 12.05
C ILE A 110 11.04 -6.43 11.28
N ALA A 111 10.02 -7.01 10.64
CA ALA A 111 10.19 -8.18 9.77
C ALA A 111 10.92 -7.82 8.47
N GLY A 112 10.69 -6.60 7.97
CA GLY A 112 11.34 -6.10 6.78
C GLY A 112 10.77 -4.76 6.33
N LYS A 113 11.32 -4.22 5.24
CA LYS A 113 10.84 -2.98 4.62
C LYS A 113 10.95 -3.04 3.11
N TYR A 114 10.11 -2.26 2.45
CA TYR A 114 10.12 -2.01 1.01
C TYR A 114 10.13 -0.50 0.77
N ARG A 115 11.05 -0.03 -0.06
CA ARG A 115 11.12 1.36 -0.51
C ARG A 115 10.43 1.47 -1.87
N LYS A 116 9.46 2.36 -1.99
CA LYS A 116 8.67 2.60 -3.21
C LYS A 116 9.60 2.76 -4.42
N MET A 117 9.43 1.90 -5.42
CA MET A 117 10.30 1.86 -6.60
C MET A 117 9.85 2.84 -7.69
N HIS A 118 8.54 2.94 -7.91
CA HIS A 118 7.96 3.84 -8.89
C HIS A 118 7.48 5.11 -8.18
N ILE A 119 8.14 6.23 -8.45
CA ILE A 119 7.85 7.51 -7.82
C ILE A 119 7.10 8.38 -8.83
N PRO A 120 5.85 8.82 -8.55
CA PRO A 120 5.09 9.72 -9.40
C PRO A 120 5.68 11.13 -9.39
N ASP A 121 5.31 11.89 -10.44
CA ASP A 121 5.66 13.29 -10.60
C ASP A 121 4.58 13.99 -11.43
N ASP A 122 3.35 13.83 -10.99
CA ASP A 122 2.17 14.38 -11.64
C ASP A 122 1.65 15.60 -10.85
N PRO A 123 0.80 16.44 -11.43
CA PRO A 123 0.19 17.56 -10.71
C PRO A 123 -0.42 17.12 -9.38
N CYS A 124 -0.08 17.80 -8.29
CA CYS A 124 -0.42 17.51 -6.90
C CYS A 124 0.18 16.20 -6.34
N PHE A 125 1.04 15.50 -7.08
CA PHE A 125 1.76 14.29 -6.65
C PHE A 125 3.26 14.44 -6.91
N TYR A 126 3.89 15.50 -6.38
CA TYR A 126 5.30 15.85 -6.60
C TYR A 126 6.25 15.02 -5.72
N GLU A 127 6.08 13.69 -5.78
CA GLU A 127 6.85 12.79 -4.91
C GLU A 127 8.34 12.74 -5.27
N LYS A 128 8.72 13.01 -6.51
CA LYS A 128 10.13 13.04 -6.92
C LYS A 128 10.94 14.15 -6.26
N PHE A 129 10.28 15.21 -5.79
CA PHE A 129 10.95 16.24 -5.01
C PHE A 129 11.48 15.70 -3.67
N TYR A 130 10.73 14.78 -3.05
CA TYR A 130 11.04 14.23 -1.73
C TYR A 130 11.78 12.91 -1.76
N PHE A 131 11.39 11.99 -2.65
CA PHE A 131 11.79 10.59 -2.55
C PHE A 131 12.75 10.13 -3.64
N THR A 132 13.81 9.48 -3.19
CA THR A 132 14.66 8.66 -4.04
C THR A 132 13.96 7.33 -4.32
N PRO A 133 13.98 6.83 -5.58
CA PRO A 133 13.47 5.50 -5.89
C PRO A 133 14.06 4.41 -5.01
N GLY A 134 13.27 3.38 -4.74
CA GLY A 134 13.66 2.26 -3.90
C GLY A 134 14.84 1.47 -4.49
N ASP A 135 15.64 0.89 -3.61
CA ASP A 135 16.87 0.14 -3.95
C ASP A 135 16.93 -1.26 -3.30
N LEU A 136 15.81 -1.71 -2.72
CA LEU A 136 15.73 -3.02 -2.05
C LEU A 136 15.25 -4.14 -2.98
N GLY A 137 14.80 -3.80 -4.19
CA GLY A 137 14.22 -4.71 -5.16
C GLY A 137 12.82 -5.18 -4.78
N PHE A 138 12.25 -6.05 -5.60
CA PHE A 138 10.91 -6.61 -5.40
C PHE A 138 11.00 -7.95 -4.66
N ARG A 139 11.17 -7.88 -3.34
CA ARG A 139 11.35 -9.06 -2.48
C ARG A 139 10.23 -9.14 -1.45
N PRO A 140 9.46 -10.23 -1.42
CA PRO A 140 8.46 -10.43 -0.38
C PRO A 140 9.09 -10.51 1.00
N ILE A 141 8.36 -10.01 1.99
CA ILE A 141 8.77 -10.01 3.40
C ILE A 141 8.15 -11.22 4.09
N GLN A 142 8.99 -12.03 4.71
CA GLN A 142 8.56 -13.21 5.46
C GLN A 142 8.03 -12.80 6.83
N THR A 143 6.86 -13.30 7.18
CA THR A 143 6.20 -13.03 8.47
C THR A 143 5.55 -14.29 9.04
N SER A 144 5.09 -14.21 10.29
CA SER A 144 4.32 -15.29 10.91
C SER A 144 2.95 -15.54 10.26
N VAL A 145 2.46 -14.64 9.40
CA VAL A 145 1.17 -14.78 8.70
C VAL A 145 1.34 -15.12 7.21
N GLY A 146 2.58 -15.29 6.75
CA GLY A 146 2.90 -15.64 5.37
C GLY A 146 3.92 -14.70 4.73
N SER A 147 4.17 -14.93 3.44
CA SER A 147 5.08 -14.16 2.60
C SER A 147 4.33 -12.99 1.95
N LEU A 148 4.62 -11.76 2.38
CA LEU A 148 3.92 -10.54 2.00
C LEU A 148 4.68 -9.81 0.89
N GLY A 149 4.09 -9.64 -0.28
CA GLY A 149 4.57 -8.81 -1.37
C GLY A 149 4.09 -7.37 -1.19
N VAL A 150 4.84 -6.58 -0.41
CA VAL A 150 4.45 -5.20 -0.12
C VAL A 150 5.01 -4.28 -1.17
N LEU A 151 4.13 -3.49 -1.76
CA LEU A 151 4.37 -2.45 -2.77
C LEU A 151 3.64 -1.18 -2.31
N VAL A 152 3.92 -0.02 -2.92
CA VAL A 152 3.31 1.25 -2.46
C VAL A 152 2.71 2.02 -3.64
N CYS A 153 1.43 2.35 -3.54
CA CYS A 153 0.67 3.30 -4.37
C CYS A 153 0.99 3.21 -5.87
N TRP A 154 1.85 4.08 -6.41
CA TRP A 154 2.18 4.15 -7.84
C TRP A 154 2.69 2.83 -8.42
N ASP A 155 3.29 1.95 -7.59
CA ASP A 155 3.66 0.59 -8.00
C ASP A 155 2.46 -0.23 -8.50
N GLN A 156 1.22 0.16 -8.13
CA GLN A 156 -0.03 -0.49 -8.54
C GLN A 156 -0.25 -0.51 -10.04
N TRP A 157 0.30 0.48 -10.75
CA TRP A 157 0.12 0.62 -12.20
C TRP A 157 1.05 -0.27 -13.02
N TYR A 158 2.06 -0.88 -12.38
CA TYR A 158 3.13 -1.63 -13.04
C TYR A 158 2.98 -3.15 -12.82
N PRO A 159 2.50 -3.89 -13.84
CA PRO A 159 2.35 -5.35 -13.74
C PRO A 159 3.65 -6.07 -13.40
N GLU A 160 4.80 -5.50 -13.77
CA GLU A 160 6.14 -6.05 -13.52
C GLU A 160 6.41 -6.17 -12.03
N ALA A 161 6.03 -5.16 -11.23
CA ALA A 161 6.23 -5.16 -9.78
C ALA A 161 5.46 -6.31 -9.12
N ALA A 162 4.15 -6.42 -9.43
CA ALA A 162 3.30 -7.50 -8.94
C ALA A 162 3.81 -8.89 -9.37
N ARG A 163 4.24 -9.00 -10.65
CA ARG A 163 4.79 -10.23 -11.20
C ARG A 163 6.08 -10.65 -10.50
N LEU A 164 7.01 -9.73 -10.26
CA LEU A 164 8.27 -10.02 -9.57
C LEU A 164 8.03 -10.45 -8.12
N MET A 165 7.11 -9.79 -7.40
CA MET A 165 6.71 -10.23 -6.05
C MET A 165 6.14 -11.65 -6.07
N ALA A 166 5.23 -11.96 -7.01
CA ALA A 166 4.63 -13.28 -7.12
C ALA A 166 5.65 -14.37 -7.49
N LEU A 167 6.60 -14.08 -8.40
CA LEU A 167 7.68 -14.99 -8.77
C LEU A 167 8.65 -15.25 -7.62
N ASN A 168 8.83 -14.28 -6.72
CA ASN A 168 9.64 -14.41 -5.52
C ASN A 168 8.88 -15.02 -4.34
N GLY A 169 7.66 -15.53 -4.57
CA GLY A 169 6.91 -16.32 -3.58
C GLY A 169 5.96 -15.53 -2.70
N ALA A 170 5.54 -14.32 -3.10
CA ALA A 170 4.48 -13.61 -2.39
C ALA A 170 3.17 -14.43 -2.39
N GLN A 171 2.58 -14.56 -1.21
CA GLN A 171 1.29 -15.22 -1.00
C GLN A 171 0.12 -14.21 -0.94
N LEU A 172 0.44 -12.94 -0.69
CA LEU A 172 -0.48 -11.82 -0.64
C LEU A 172 0.25 -10.57 -1.16
N LEU A 173 -0.36 -9.83 -2.08
CA LEU A 173 0.12 -8.51 -2.49
C LEU A 173 -0.58 -7.43 -1.65
N ILE A 174 0.18 -6.46 -1.17
CA ILE A 174 -0.30 -5.40 -0.28
C ILE A 174 0.14 -4.05 -0.83
N TYR A 175 -0.80 -3.09 -0.85
CA TYR A 175 -0.57 -1.74 -1.35
C TYR A 175 -1.09 -0.67 -0.38
N PRO A 176 -0.29 -0.15 0.56
CA PRO A 176 -0.52 1.17 1.14
C PRO A 176 -0.62 2.23 0.05
N THR A 177 -1.65 3.07 0.09
CA THR A 177 -1.99 3.96 -1.02
C THR A 177 -2.43 5.34 -0.53
N ALA A 178 -2.12 6.37 -1.32
CA ALA A 178 -2.65 7.71 -1.23
C ALA A 178 -2.95 8.21 -2.66
N ILE A 179 -4.11 7.86 -3.20
CA ILE A 179 -4.55 8.26 -4.54
C ILE A 179 -5.91 8.91 -4.48
N GLY A 180 -6.06 10.00 -5.23
CA GLY A 180 -7.26 10.81 -5.29
C GLY A 180 -7.41 11.51 -6.62
N GLY A 181 -8.51 12.24 -6.79
CA GLY A 181 -8.76 13.12 -7.91
C GLY A 181 -8.27 14.53 -7.63
N VAL A 182 -7.73 15.18 -8.65
CA VAL A 182 -7.53 16.64 -8.63
C VAL A 182 -8.89 17.29 -8.84
N GLY A 183 -9.23 18.28 -8.03
CA GLY A 183 -10.56 18.88 -8.05
C GLY A 183 -10.98 19.58 -9.36
N THR A 184 -10.11 19.61 -10.37
CA THR A 184 -10.40 20.08 -11.73
C THR A 184 -11.05 19.01 -12.61
N ASP A 185 -10.96 17.72 -12.24
CA ASP A 185 -11.52 16.63 -13.02
C ASP A 185 -13.04 16.53 -12.84
N SER A 186 -13.76 16.19 -13.90
CA SER A 186 -15.18 15.91 -13.79
C SER A 186 -15.43 14.65 -12.94
N LYS A 187 -16.65 14.54 -12.38
CA LYS A 187 -17.02 13.34 -11.59
C LYS A 187 -16.93 12.06 -12.42
N GLU A 188 -17.29 12.13 -13.70
CA GLU A 188 -17.21 11.02 -14.65
C GLU A 188 -15.76 10.60 -14.88
N GLU A 189 -14.86 11.56 -15.04
CA GLU A 189 -13.42 11.30 -15.22
C GLU A 189 -12.83 10.66 -13.95
N GLN A 190 -13.08 11.23 -12.78
CA GLN A 190 -12.64 10.64 -11.50
C GLN A 190 -13.18 9.22 -11.29
N GLN A 191 -14.42 8.95 -11.70
CA GLN A 191 -14.98 7.61 -11.64
C GLN A 191 -14.27 6.66 -12.59
N THR A 192 -13.95 7.10 -13.81
CA THR A 192 -13.22 6.31 -14.81
C THR A 192 -11.83 5.97 -14.32
N GLN A 193 -11.10 6.95 -13.79
CA GLN A 193 -9.77 6.77 -13.21
C GLN A 193 -9.78 5.80 -12.03
N ARG A 194 -10.72 5.94 -11.11
CA ARG A 194 -10.88 5.04 -9.96
C ARG A 194 -11.20 3.61 -10.38
N GLN A 195 -12.04 3.42 -11.40
CA GLN A 195 -12.33 2.10 -11.95
C GLN A 195 -11.09 1.48 -12.61
N ALA A 196 -10.32 2.25 -13.37
CA ALA A 196 -9.06 1.80 -13.96
C ALA A 196 -8.05 1.39 -12.88
N TRP A 197 -7.93 2.18 -11.81
CA TRP A 197 -7.08 1.89 -10.67
C TRP A 197 -7.45 0.56 -9.97
N GLN A 198 -8.73 0.29 -9.72
CA GLN A 198 -9.16 -0.99 -9.17
C GLN A 198 -8.94 -2.14 -10.16
N LEU A 199 -9.24 -1.90 -11.44
CA LEU A 199 -9.17 -2.93 -12.48
C LEU A 199 -7.74 -3.45 -12.68
N VAL A 200 -6.73 -2.58 -12.74
CA VAL A 200 -5.34 -3.01 -12.92
C VAL A 200 -4.88 -3.90 -11.78
N GLN A 201 -5.24 -3.60 -10.55
CA GLN A 201 -4.87 -4.40 -9.37
C GLN A 201 -5.61 -5.75 -9.31
N ARG A 202 -6.89 -5.77 -9.70
CA ARG A 202 -7.63 -7.02 -9.90
C ARG A 202 -6.98 -7.86 -11.01
N GLY A 203 -6.47 -7.20 -12.05
CA GLY A 203 -5.66 -7.86 -13.08
C GLY A 203 -4.39 -8.50 -12.52
N HIS A 204 -3.73 -7.87 -11.54
CA HIS A 204 -2.58 -8.47 -10.85
C HIS A 204 -2.97 -9.73 -10.08
N SER A 205 -4.13 -9.72 -9.39
CA SER A 205 -4.65 -10.93 -8.75
C SER A 205 -4.80 -12.08 -9.73
N VAL A 206 -5.51 -11.83 -10.82
CA VAL A 206 -5.79 -12.85 -11.85
C VAL A 206 -4.50 -13.35 -12.49
N ALA A 207 -3.68 -12.43 -13.00
CA ALA A 207 -2.46 -12.76 -13.75
C ALA A 207 -1.42 -13.54 -12.91
N ASN A 208 -1.43 -13.37 -11.59
CA ASN A 208 -0.50 -14.03 -10.68
C ASN A 208 -1.15 -15.13 -9.82
N GLY A 209 -2.47 -15.24 -9.84
CA GLY A 209 -3.22 -16.16 -8.99
C GLY A 209 -2.95 -15.92 -7.50
N VAL A 210 -2.93 -14.65 -7.05
CA VAL A 210 -2.68 -14.27 -5.64
C VAL A 210 -3.70 -13.22 -5.18
N PRO A 211 -4.12 -13.22 -3.91
CA PRO A 211 -4.93 -12.15 -3.34
C PRO A 211 -4.20 -10.80 -3.36
N VAL A 212 -4.97 -9.71 -3.39
CA VAL A 212 -4.49 -8.32 -3.25
C VAL A 212 -5.26 -7.64 -2.13
N VAL A 213 -4.56 -6.84 -1.33
CA VAL A 213 -5.13 -5.91 -0.34
C VAL A 213 -4.60 -4.53 -0.61
N THR A 214 -5.50 -3.59 -0.85
CA THR A 214 -5.19 -2.18 -1.10
C THR A 214 -5.89 -1.33 -0.08
N VAL A 215 -5.13 -0.49 0.61
CA VAL A 215 -5.65 0.45 1.61
C VAL A 215 -5.30 1.86 1.18
N ASN A 216 -6.33 2.62 0.85
CA ASN A 216 -6.21 4.00 0.40
C ASN A 216 -6.60 4.99 1.50
N ARG A 217 -6.14 6.20 1.36
CA ARG A 217 -6.57 7.38 2.10
C ARG A 217 -7.97 7.81 1.64
N VAL A 218 -8.71 8.53 2.49
CA VAL A 218 -10.05 9.06 2.19
C VAL A 218 -10.18 10.51 2.68
N GLY A 219 -11.10 11.25 2.08
CA GLY A 219 -11.43 12.62 2.43
C GLY A 219 -10.64 13.65 1.63
N HIS A 220 -10.95 14.91 1.87
CA HIS A 220 -10.27 16.05 1.25
C HIS A 220 -9.07 16.49 2.08
N GLU A 221 -7.98 16.81 1.41
CA GLU A 221 -6.81 17.45 2.02
C GLU A 221 -6.41 18.68 1.20
N ASP A 222 -6.43 19.83 1.86
CA ASP A 222 -6.02 21.10 1.27
C ASP A 222 -4.56 21.05 0.78
N ASP A 223 -4.27 21.76 -0.31
CA ASP A 223 -2.90 22.03 -0.73
C ASP A 223 -2.25 23.03 0.24
N PRO A 224 -1.17 22.66 0.96
CA PRO A 224 -0.52 23.56 1.91
C PRO A 224 0.02 24.85 1.29
N SER A 225 0.33 24.83 -0.01
CA SER A 225 0.80 26.02 -0.73
C SER A 225 -0.33 26.99 -1.13
N GLY A 226 -1.58 26.50 -1.16
CA GLY A 226 -2.73 27.25 -1.65
C GLY A 226 -2.75 27.45 -3.18
N ASN A 227 -1.88 26.79 -3.94
CA ASN A 227 -1.83 26.91 -5.39
C ASN A 227 -2.94 26.12 -6.09
N THR A 228 -3.43 25.08 -5.42
CA THR A 228 -4.56 24.25 -5.89
C THR A 228 -5.63 24.15 -4.82
N ILE A 229 -6.75 23.56 -5.15
CA ILE A 229 -7.86 23.32 -4.20
C ILE A 229 -7.65 22.08 -3.35
N GLY A 230 -6.50 21.39 -3.48
CA GLY A 230 -6.21 20.16 -2.78
C GLY A 230 -6.62 18.89 -3.54
N LEU A 231 -6.55 17.77 -2.83
CA LEU A 231 -6.86 16.42 -3.34
C LEU A 231 -8.09 15.83 -2.64
N ASP A 232 -8.99 15.27 -3.43
CA ASP A 232 -10.07 14.41 -2.95
C ASP A 232 -9.63 12.95 -3.05
N PHE A 233 -9.19 12.37 -1.94
CA PHE A 233 -8.76 10.98 -1.89
C PHE A 233 -9.95 10.04 -2.07
N TRP A 234 -9.80 9.04 -2.95
CA TRP A 234 -10.92 8.21 -3.41
C TRP A 234 -11.45 7.23 -2.36
N GLY A 235 -10.74 7.02 -1.24
CA GLY A 235 -11.07 5.89 -0.38
C GLY A 235 -11.06 4.59 -1.17
N TYR A 236 -12.18 3.89 -1.21
CA TYR A 236 -12.43 2.74 -2.09
C TYR A 236 -11.42 1.60 -1.86
N SER A 237 -10.83 1.50 -0.65
CA SER A 237 -9.95 0.40 -0.26
C SER A 237 -10.65 -0.93 -0.47
N PHE A 238 -9.90 -1.95 -0.89
CA PHE A 238 -10.48 -3.25 -1.20
C PHE A 238 -9.53 -4.41 -0.98
N ALA A 239 -10.10 -5.62 -0.86
CA ALA A 239 -9.39 -6.88 -0.89
C ALA A 239 -9.97 -7.79 -1.97
N THR A 240 -9.10 -8.54 -2.65
CA THR A 240 -9.50 -9.52 -3.66
C THR A 240 -9.03 -10.92 -3.31
N GLY A 241 -9.74 -11.92 -3.82
CA GLY A 241 -9.23 -13.28 -3.92
C GLY A 241 -8.32 -13.46 -5.15
N PRO A 242 -7.72 -14.65 -5.34
CA PRO A 242 -6.71 -14.91 -6.37
C PRO A 242 -7.24 -14.91 -7.81
N GLN A 243 -8.54 -14.80 -8.01
CA GLN A 243 -9.17 -14.64 -9.34
C GLN A 243 -9.74 -13.23 -9.54
N GLY A 244 -9.33 -12.27 -8.71
CA GLY A 244 -9.75 -10.87 -8.82
C GLY A 244 -11.17 -10.61 -8.31
N GLU A 245 -11.81 -11.58 -7.68
CA GLU A 245 -13.09 -11.41 -6.99
C GLU A 245 -12.94 -10.47 -5.79
N ILE A 246 -13.87 -9.52 -5.64
CA ILE A 246 -13.88 -8.61 -4.50
C ILE A 246 -14.37 -9.35 -3.25
N LEU A 247 -13.53 -9.43 -2.22
CA LEU A 247 -13.86 -10.02 -0.93
C LEU A 247 -14.40 -8.99 0.06
N ALA A 248 -13.85 -7.78 0.02
CA ALA A 248 -14.31 -6.63 0.79
C ALA A 248 -13.96 -5.34 0.07
N GLN A 249 -14.76 -4.29 0.26
CA GLN A 249 -14.53 -2.98 -0.33
C GLN A 249 -15.16 -1.90 0.53
N PHE A 250 -14.47 -0.76 0.65
CA PHE A 250 -14.99 0.47 1.25
C PHE A 250 -15.71 1.32 0.21
N GLY A 251 -16.58 2.20 0.68
CA GLY A 251 -17.11 3.33 -0.11
C GLY A 251 -16.04 4.41 -0.32
N THR A 252 -16.41 5.41 -1.12
CA THR A 252 -15.54 6.57 -1.41
C THR A 252 -15.44 7.56 -0.25
N ASP A 253 -16.47 7.62 0.61
CA ASP A 253 -16.54 8.55 1.73
C ASP A 253 -16.62 7.82 3.09
N GLU A 254 -16.35 6.51 3.08
CA GLU A 254 -16.44 5.66 4.25
C GLU A 254 -15.10 5.69 5.00
N GLU A 255 -15.11 6.02 6.30
CA GLU A 255 -13.99 5.85 7.21
C GLU A 255 -14.19 4.67 8.14
N GLY A 256 -13.10 4.12 8.66
CA GLY A 256 -13.12 3.07 9.67
C GLY A 256 -12.34 1.83 9.26
N VAL A 257 -12.82 0.67 9.71
CA VAL A 257 -12.12 -0.60 9.54
C VAL A 257 -13.00 -1.64 8.87
N LYS A 258 -12.38 -2.52 8.09
CA LYS A 258 -13.00 -3.78 7.63
C LYS A 258 -12.03 -4.92 7.89
N VAL A 259 -12.54 -6.03 8.41
CA VAL A 259 -11.78 -7.27 8.57
C VAL A 259 -12.31 -8.30 7.59
N VAL A 260 -11.43 -8.86 6.77
CA VAL A 260 -11.77 -9.79 5.69
C VAL A 260 -11.02 -11.09 5.84
N ASP A 261 -11.69 -12.19 5.53
CA ASP A 261 -11.11 -13.54 5.50
C ASP A 261 -10.48 -13.81 4.13
N ILE A 262 -9.17 -14.06 4.10
CA ILE A 262 -8.43 -14.42 2.89
C ILE A 262 -7.96 -15.89 3.01
N ASP A 263 -8.40 -16.73 2.09
CA ASP A 263 -7.96 -18.12 2.00
C ASP A 263 -6.66 -18.20 1.19
N LEU A 264 -5.54 -18.33 1.87
CA LEU A 264 -4.23 -18.43 1.23
C LEU A 264 -4.02 -19.77 0.49
N GLU A 265 -4.71 -20.84 0.88
CA GLU A 265 -4.62 -22.15 0.19
C GLU A 265 -5.35 -22.11 -1.17
N ARG A 266 -6.34 -21.23 -1.34
CA ARG A 266 -7.04 -21.04 -2.61
C ARG A 266 -6.10 -20.63 -3.74
N THR A 267 -5.01 -19.91 -3.43
CA THR A 267 -3.96 -19.57 -4.40
C THR A 267 -3.38 -20.81 -5.07
N GLU A 268 -3.04 -21.85 -4.29
CA GLU A 268 -2.51 -23.09 -4.83
C GLU A 268 -3.55 -23.83 -5.69
N TYR A 269 -4.80 -23.89 -5.23
CA TYR A 269 -5.90 -24.48 -6.00
C TYR A 269 -6.09 -23.77 -7.35
N VAL A 270 -6.12 -22.42 -7.36
CA VAL A 270 -6.28 -21.62 -8.57
C VAL A 270 -5.11 -21.84 -9.53
N ARG A 271 -3.86 -21.78 -9.04
CA ARG A 271 -2.66 -21.97 -9.86
C ARG A 271 -2.53 -23.36 -10.47
N ARG A 272 -3.06 -24.40 -9.83
CA ARG A 272 -3.14 -25.74 -10.43
C ARG A 272 -4.12 -25.79 -11.58
N GLY A 273 -5.30 -25.17 -11.45
CA GLY A 273 -6.32 -25.12 -12.49
C GLY A 273 -5.99 -24.15 -13.64
N TRP A 274 -5.35 -23.02 -13.29
CA TRP A 274 -4.95 -21.96 -14.22
C TRP A 274 -3.45 -21.68 -14.09
N PRO A 275 -2.58 -22.48 -14.71
CA PRO A 275 -1.15 -22.49 -14.45
C PRO A 275 -0.42 -21.40 -15.24
N PHE A 276 -0.83 -20.14 -15.14
CA PHE A 276 -0.28 -19.00 -15.87
C PHE A 276 1.23 -18.84 -15.65
N LEU A 277 1.74 -19.09 -14.43
CA LEU A 277 3.17 -18.98 -14.13
C LEU A 277 4.00 -20.07 -14.83
N ARG A 278 3.48 -21.28 -15.00
CA ARG A 278 4.11 -22.38 -15.72
C ARG A 278 4.23 -22.07 -17.20
N ASP A 279 3.18 -21.48 -17.79
CA ASP A 279 3.03 -21.30 -19.23
C ASP A 279 3.66 -20.00 -19.76
N ARG A 280 4.41 -19.30 -18.90
CA ARG A 280 5.16 -18.09 -19.28
C ARG A 280 6.23 -18.41 -20.34
N ARG A 281 6.31 -17.58 -21.37
CA ARG A 281 7.32 -17.66 -22.43
C ARG A 281 8.54 -16.82 -22.08
N ILE A 282 9.29 -17.26 -21.04
CA ILE A 282 10.46 -16.55 -20.51
C ILE A 282 11.55 -16.33 -21.56
N ASP A 283 11.58 -17.16 -22.58
CA ASP A 283 12.45 -17.08 -23.75
C ASP A 283 12.15 -15.88 -24.68
N ALA A 284 11.00 -15.22 -24.50
CA ALA A 284 10.51 -14.14 -25.36
C ALA A 284 10.32 -12.79 -24.65
N TYR A 285 10.66 -12.68 -23.35
CA TYR A 285 10.37 -11.49 -22.54
C TYR A 285 11.53 -10.50 -22.40
N ASP A 286 12.71 -10.78 -22.95
CA ASP A 286 13.87 -9.87 -22.89
C ASP A 286 13.53 -8.42 -23.31
N PRO A 287 12.69 -8.17 -24.34
CA PRO A 287 12.37 -6.81 -24.75
C PRO A 287 11.68 -5.95 -23.67
N ILE A 288 11.09 -6.56 -22.62
CA ILE A 288 10.45 -5.80 -21.52
C ILE A 288 11.45 -4.94 -20.75
N LEU A 289 12.75 -5.25 -20.81
CA LEU A 289 13.81 -4.48 -20.17
C LEU A 289 14.16 -3.19 -20.94
N SER A 290 13.62 -3.02 -22.14
CA SER A 290 13.75 -1.79 -22.91
C SER A 290 12.58 -0.86 -22.63
N ARG A 291 12.85 0.44 -22.48
CA ARG A 291 11.79 1.45 -22.24
C ARG A 291 10.80 1.51 -23.41
N TYR A 292 11.25 1.22 -24.61
CA TYR A 292 10.46 1.20 -25.83
C TYR A 292 10.94 0.07 -26.75
N GLY A 293 10.04 -0.61 -27.44
CA GLY A 293 10.39 -1.61 -28.45
C GLY A 293 11.18 -0.98 -29.61
N LYS A 294 12.08 -1.77 -30.20
CA LYS A 294 12.81 -1.37 -31.43
C LYS A 294 11.96 -1.63 -32.66
#